data_6da038040d75323e184914d58f10cd4f
#
_entry.id   6da038040d75323e184914d58f10cd4f
#
_cell.length_a   1.000
_cell.length_b   1.000
_cell.length_c   1.000
_cell.angle_alpha   90.00
_cell.angle_beta   90.00
_cell.angle_gamma   90.00
#
_symmetry.space_group_name_H-M   'P 1'
#
loop_
_entity.id
_entity.type
_entity.pdbx_description
1 polymer ?
#
loop_
_entity_poly.entity_id
_entity_poly.type
_entity_poly.pdbx_seq_one_letter_code
_entity_poly.pdbx_strand_id
1 'polypeptide(L)'
;MISIVVPAYNEEESILIFFDEIEKVRQKMAVDFEYIFVNDGSTDKTLQILEALYQIHQNVHYIDFSRNFGKEAALLAGLTQSTGDFVAVMDADLQDPPEMLAEMYNLLLTGQYDVVGARRVTREGEPAIRS
;
A
#
# COMPACT_ATOMS: atom_id res chain seq x y z
N MET A 1 8.74 6.26 10.08
CA MET A 1 7.76 6.44 8.97
C MET A 1 7.63 5.14 8.19
N ILE A 2 6.45 4.85 7.73
CA ILE A 2 6.16 3.66 6.91
C ILE A 2 5.83 4.13 5.48
N SER A 3 6.48 3.53 4.49
CA SER A 3 6.13 3.74 3.09
C SER A 3 5.10 2.68 2.67
N ILE A 4 3.97 3.13 2.13
CA ILE A 4 2.91 2.25 1.64
C ILE A 4 2.98 2.25 0.12
N VAL A 5 3.44 1.14 -0.45
CA VAL A 5 3.55 0.98 -1.91
C VAL A 5 2.29 0.30 -2.42
N VAL A 6 1.60 0.95 -3.34
CA VAL A 6 0.30 0.51 -3.83
C VAL A 6 0.31 0.45 -5.36
N PRO A 7 0.55 -0.73 -5.94
CA PRO A 7 0.38 -0.87 -7.39
C PRO A 7 -1.12 -0.77 -7.73
N ALA A 8 -1.42 -0.04 -8.79
CA ALA A 8 -2.80 0.20 -9.19
C ALA A 8 -2.96 0.04 -10.70
N TYR A 9 -3.92 -0.75 -11.10
CA TYR A 9 -4.29 -0.90 -12.48
C TYR A 9 -5.81 -0.96 -12.56
N ASN A 10 -6.41 0.07 -13.17
CA ASN A 10 -7.87 0.20 -13.30
C ASN A 10 -8.58 0.05 -11.94
N GLU A 11 -8.16 0.89 -10.99
CA GLU A 11 -8.65 0.88 -9.61
C GLU A 11 -9.45 2.15 -9.27
N GLU A 12 -10.10 2.77 -10.26
CA GLU A 12 -10.80 4.04 -10.04
C GLU A 12 -11.86 3.98 -8.94
N GLU A 13 -12.48 2.80 -8.72
CA GLU A 13 -13.50 2.65 -7.69
C GLU A 13 -12.92 2.40 -6.31
N SER A 14 -11.66 1.99 -6.22
CA SER A 14 -11.07 1.50 -4.97
C SER A 14 -10.12 2.48 -4.30
N ILE A 15 -9.46 3.35 -5.06
CA ILE A 15 -8.35 4.17 -4.54
C ILE A 15 -8.77 5.06 -3.36
N LEU A 16 -9.88 5.78 -3.47
CA LEU A 16 -10.31 6.69 -2.40
C LEU A 16 -10.73 5.94 -1.15
N ILE A 17 -11.40 4.80 -1.32
CA ILE A 17 -11.81 3.95 -0.21
C ILE A 17 -10.58 3.40 0.50
N PHE A 18 -9.62 2.92 -0.27
CA PHE A 18 -8.34 2.43 0.25
C PHE A 18 -7.65 3.52 1.07
N PHE A 19 -7.49 4.70 0.51
CA PHE A 19 -6.79 5.79 1.16
C PHE A 19 -7.46 6.16 2.49
N ASP A 20 -8.79 6.30 2.50
CA ASP A 20 -9.53 6.63 3.71
C ASP A 20 -9.37 5.56 4.80
N GLU A 21 -9.46 4.30 4.43
CA GLU A 21 -9.34 3.20 5.39
C GLU A 21 -7.92 3.09 5.97
N ILE A 22 -6.90 3.26 5.14
CA ILE A 22 -5.52 3.20 5.62
C ILE A 22 -5.20 4.44 6.49
N GLU A 23 -5.75 5.61 6.16
CA GLU A 23 -5.56 6.81 6.99
C GLU A 23 -6.19 6.66 8.38
N LYS A 24 -7.32 5.94 8.48
CA LYS A 24 -7.91 5.61 9.80
C LYS A 24 -6.98 4.74 10.63
N VAL A 25 -6.34 3.77 10.00
CA VAL A 25 -5.36 2.90 10.66
C VAL A 25 -4.13 3.71 11.08
N ARG A 26 -3.64 4.58 10.20
CA ARG A 26 -2.50 5.45 10.50
C ARG A 26 -2.76 6.29 11.75
N GLN A 27 -3.94 6.88 11.87
CA GLN A 27 -4.30 7.70 13.03
C GLN A 27 -4.24 6.90 14.33
N LYS A 28 -4.70 5.66 14.30
CA LYS A 28 -4.66 4.77 15.47
C LYS A 28 -3.24 4.35 15.81
N MET A 29 -2.39 4.15 14.81
CA MET A 29 -0.99 3.76 15.03
C MET A 29 -0.12 4.91 15.49
N ALA A 30 -0.54 6.14 15.22
CA ALA A 30 0.23 7.37 15.49
C ALA A 30 1.64 7.33 14.87
N VAL A 31 1.72 6.85 13.63
CA VAL A 31 2.95 6.74 12.85
C VAL A 31 2.73 7.47 11.52
N ASP A 32 3.76 8.15 11.03
CA ASP A 32 3.67 8.81 9.74
C ASP A 32 3.74 7.81 8.60
N PHE A 33 2.90 8.00 7.59
CA PHE A 33 2.91 7.22 6.35
C PHE A 33 3.25 8.11 5.17
N GLU A 34 3.98 7.57 4.21
CA GLU A 34 4.00 8.10 2.86
C GLU A 34 3.38 7.06 1.94
N TYR A 35 2.59 7.52 0.99
CA TYR A 35 1.95 6.64 -0.01
C TYR A 35 2.69 6.78 -1.33
N ILE A 36 2.97 5.66 -1.96
CA ILE A 36 3.55 5.64 -3.30
C ILE A 36 2.65 4.75 -4.15
N PHE A 37 1.73 5.39 -4.83
CA PHE A 37 0.85 4.71 -5.79
C PHE A 37 1.60 4.58 -7.11
N VAL A 38 1.52 3.41 -7.72
CA VAL A 38 2.11 3.20 -9.04
C VAL A 38 0.98 2.90 -10.01
N ASN A 39 0.72 3.84 -10.91
CA ASN A 39 -0.29 3.64 -11.95
C ASN A 39 0.33 2.82 -13.07
N ASP A 40 -0.07 1.56 -13.17
CA ASP A 40 0.50 0.60 -14.11
C ASP A 40 -0.27 0.61 -15.44
N GLY A 41 -0.35 1.80 -16.05
CA GLY A 41 -0.94 1.93 -17.38
C GLY A 41 -2.47 1.82 -17.40
N SER A 42 -3.17 2.33 -16.38
CA SER A 42 -4.62 2.28 -16.31
C SER A 42 -5.28 2.99 -17.49
N THR A 43 -6.42 2.46 -17.92
CA THR A 43 -7.23 3.03 -18.99
C THR A 43 -8.49 3.75 -18.48
N ASP A 44 -8.73 3.67 -17.18
CA ASP A 44 -9.86 4.33 -16.51
C ASP A 44 -9.41 5.66 -15.87
N LYS A 45 -10.12 6.13 -14.85
CA LYS A 45 -9.83 7.40 -14.16
C LYS A 45 -8.85 7.27 -13.01
N THR A 46 -8.13 6.15 -12.90
CA THR A 46 -7.17 5.93 -11.80
C THR A 46 -6.15 7.06 -11.73
N LEU A 47 -5.53 7.45 -12.84
CA LEU A 47 -4.52 8.51 -12.85
C LEU A 47 -5.09 9.83 -12.33
N GLN A 48 -6.27 10.24 -12.78
CA GLN A 48 -6.90 11.49 -12.36
C GLN A 48 -7.15 11.51 -10.85
N ILE A 49 -7.54 10.37 -10.29
CA ILE A 49 -7.76 10.26 -8.84
C ILE A 49 -6.44 10.38 -8.08
N LEU A 50 -5.38 9.74 -8.56
CA LEU A 50 -4.06 9.84 -7.95
C LEU A 50 -3.52 11.28 -8.02
N GLU A 51 -3.69 11.94 -9.13
CA GLU A 51 -3.29 13.35 -9.27
C GLU A 51 -4.03 14.24 -8.28
N ALA A 52 -5.34 14.01 -8.09
CA ALA A 52 -6.13 14.76 -7.13
C ALA A 52 -5.66 14.53 -5.69
N LEU A 53 -5.37 13.28 -5.31
CA LEU A 53 -4.84 12.97 -3.99
C LEU A 53 -3.47 13.64 -3.77
N TYR A 54 -2.62 13.60 -4.76
CA TYR A 54 -1.31 14.23 -4.70
C TYR A 54 -1.41 15.73 -4.45
N GLN A 55 -2.38 16.41 -5.07
CA GLN A 55 -2.56 17.85 -4.90
C GLN A 55 -3.04 18.22 -3.49
N ILE A 56 -3.79 17.34 -2.84
CA ILE A 56 -4.42 17.63 -1.54
C ILE A 56 -3.54 17.17 -0.38
N HIS A 57 -2.84 16.05 -0.53
CA HIS A 57 -2.10 15.41 0.57
C HIS A 57 -0.61 15.40 0.31
N GLN A 58 0.17 16.03 1.19
CA GLN A 58 1.63 16.11 1.06
C GLN A 58 2.32 14.75 1.14
N ASN A 59 1.69 13.78 1.80
CA ASN A 59 2.26 12.45 1.98
C ASN A 59 1.89 11.46 0.87
N VAL A 60 1.21 11.93 -0.17
CA VAL A 60 0.84 11.08 -1.32
C VAL A 60 1.75 11.40 -2.49
N HIS A 61 2.35 10.35 -3.04
CA HIS A 61 3.15 10.39 -4.25
C HIS A 61 2.62 9.38 -5.25
N TYR A 62 2.85 9.59 -6.51
CA TYR A 62 2.48 8.60 -7.51
C TYR A 62 3.52 8.53 -8.62
N ILE A 63 3.59 7.36 -9.24
CA ILE A 63 4.41 7.09 -10.40
C ILE A 63 3.44 6.69 -11.51
N ASP A 64 3.58 7.29 -12.69
CA ASP A 64 2.69 7.02 -13.82
C ASP A 64 3.46 6.30 -14.92
N PHE A 65 3.13 5.02 -15.13
CA PHE A 65 3.70 4.27 -16.24
C PHE A 65 2.97 4.59 -17.54
N SER A 66 3.73 4.72 -18.61
CA SER A 66 3.17 5.02 -19.94
C SER A 66 2.29 3.89 -20.51
N ARG A 67 2.43 2.69 -19.97
CA ARG A 67 1.65 1.52 -20.34
C ARG A 67 1.72 0.49 -19.22
N ASN A 68 0.95 -0.58 -19.34
CA ASN A 68 1.02 -1.68 -18.37
C ASN A 68 2.33 -2.43 -18.54
N PHE A 69 3.17 -2.40 -17.51
CA PHE A 69 4.42 -3.14 -17.44
C PHE A 69 4.36 -4.34 -16.51
N GLY A 70 3.28 -4.47 -15.76
CA GLY A 70 3.08 -5.59 -14.84
C GLY A 70 3.33 -5.23 -13.39
N LYS A 71 2.79 -6.07 -12.51
CA LYS A 71 2.82 -5.83 -11.06
C LYS A 71 4.25 -5.79 -10.51
N GLU A 72 5.13 -6.67 -11.00
CA GLU A 72 6.51 -6.71 -10.51
C GLU A 72 7.26 -5.40 -10.81
N ALA A 73 7.08 -4.86 -12.02
CA ALA A 73 7.66 -3.57 -12.38
C ALA A 73 7.12 -2.45 -11.51
N ALA A 74 5.81 -2.47 -11.24
CA ALA A 74 5.17 -1.49 -10.38
C ALA A 74 5.71 -1.56 -8.94
N LEU A 75 5.86 -2.76 -8.40
CA LEU A 75 6.43 -2.96 -7.07
C LEU A 75 7.86 -2.45 -6.99
N LEU A 76 8.68 -2.79 -7.97
CA LEU A 76 10.07 -2.33 -7.99
C LEU A 76 10.17 -0.82 -8.04
N ALA A 77 9.36 -0.16 -8.87
CA ALA A 77 9.34 1.30 -8.95
C ALA A 77 8.93 1.92 -7.62
N GLY A 78 7.90 1.40 -6.98
CA GLY A 78 7.43 1.90 -5.68
C GLY A 78 8.47 1.69 -4.59
N LEU A 79 9.09 0.52 -4.52
CA LEU A 79 10.13 0.23 -3.55
C LEU A 79 11.34 1.14 -3.73
N THR A 80 11.71 1.42 -4.96
CA THR A 80 12.86 2.30 -5.26
C THR A 80 12.60 3.73 -4.76
N GLN A 81 11.36 4.20 -4.81
CA GLN A 81 10.98 5.54 -4.35
C GLN A 81 10.73 5.62 -2.85
N SER A 82 10.66 4.49 -2.16
CA SER A 82 10.36 4.45 -0.73
C SER A 82 11.45 5.09 0.11
N THR A 83 11.06 5.90 1.09
CA THR A 83 12.00 6.56 2.02
C THR A 83 11.74 6.20 3.49
N GLY A 84 10.70 5.45 3.79
CA GLY A 84 10.35 5.09 5.15
C GLY A 84 11.30 4.07 5.77
N ASP A 85 11.25 3.96 7.08
CA ASP A 85 12.03 2.96 7.82
C ASP A 85 11.54 1.54 7.54
N PHE A 86 10.25 1.41 7.26
CA PHE A 86 9.61 0.16 6.88
C PHE A 86 8.78 0.41 5.62
N VAL A 87 8.60 -0.63 4.84
CA VAL A 87 7.80 -0.57 3.62
C VAL A 87 6.70 -1.65 3.69
N ALA A 88 5.47 -1.24 3.43
CA ALA A 88 4.35 -2.15 3.28
C ALA A 88 3.87 -2.10 1.83
N VAL A 89 3.63 -3.26 1.25
CA VAL A 89 3.02 -3.37 -0.09
C VAL A 89 1.58 -3.79 0.10
N MET A 90 0.65 -3.02 -0.45
CA MET A 90 -0.78 -3.27 -0.31
C MET A 90 -1.49 -3.14 -1.63
N ASP A 91 -2.52 -3.95 -1.83
CA ASP A 91 -3.40 -3.83 -2.99
C ASP A 91 -4.51 -2.81 -2.73
N ALA A 92 -4.86 -2.04 -3.75
CA ALA A 92 -5.84 -0.96 -3.61
C ALA A 92 -7.27 -1.45 -3.36
N ASP A 93 -7.56 -2.71 -3.60
CA ASP A 93 -8.90 -3.28 -3.43
C ASP A 93 -9.19 -3.76 -2.00
N LEU A 94 -8.29 -3.55 -1.06
CA LEU A 94 -8.46 -3.92 0.36
C LEU A 94 -8.79 -5.40 0.56
N GLN A 95 -8.12 -6.28 -0.18
CA GLN A 95 -8.31 -7.72 0.00
C GLN A 95 -7.91 -8.18 1.39
N ASP A 96 -6.92 -7.52 1.98
CA ASP A 96 -6.50 -7.78 3.35
C ASP A 96 -7.07 -6.72 4.29
N PRO A 97 -7.43 -7.07 5.53
CA PRO A 97 -7.92 -6.07 6.49
C PRO A 97 -6.86 -5.01 6.76
N PRO A 98 -7.21 -3.71 6.70
CA PRO A 98 -6.25 -2.65 6.95
C PRO A 98 -5.57 -2.73 8.32
N GLU A 99 -6.26 -3.30 9.30
CA GLU A 99 -5.77 -3.47 10.67
C GLU A 99 -4.55 -4.37 10.74
N MET A 100 -4.34 -5.26 9.78
CA MET A 100 -3.16 -6.13 9.72
C MET A 100 -1.87 -5.33 9.61
N LEU A 101 -1.95 -4.11 9.08
CA LEU A 101 -0.78 -3.24 8.97
C LEU A 101 -0.19 -2.93 10.35
N ALA A 102 -1.04 -2.66 11.34
CA ALA A 102 -0.58 -2.41 12.70
C ALA A 102 0.06 -3.65 13.33
N GLU A 103 -0.52 -4.83 13.11
CA GLU A 103 0.05 -6.09 13.62
C GLU A 103 1.42 -6.38 13.01
N MET A 104 1.55 -6.23 11.69
CA MET A 104 2.81 -6.46 11.00
C MET A 104 3.88 -5.47 11.45
N TYR A 105 3.51 -4.21 11.63
CA TYR A 105 4.41 -3.18 12.12
C TYR A 105 4.93 -3.52 13.52
N ASN A 106 4.05 -3.94 14.41
CA ASN A 106 4.43 -4.31 15.77
C ASN A 106 5.40 -5.50 15.78
N LEU A 107 5.20 -6.49 14.90
CA LEU A 107 6.11 -7.61 14.77
C LEU A 107 7.50 -7.16 14.29
N LEU A 108 7.58 -6.24 13.35
CA LEU A 108 8.86 -5.70 12.89
C LEU A 108 9.57 -4.92 13.99
N LEU A 109 8.82 -4.20 14.83
CA LEU A 109 9.40 -3.43 15.93
C LEU A 109 10.04 -4.31 17.00
N THR A 110 9.65 -5.58 17.13
CA THR A 110 10.28 -6.50 18.10
C THR A 110 11.74 -6.78 17.77
N GLY A 111 12.16 -6.53 16.52
CA GLY A 111 13.51 -6.84 16.06
C GLY A 111 13.75 -8.31 15.75
N GLN A 112 12.73 -9.15 15.91
CA GLN A 112 12.83 -10.59 15.64
C GLN A 112 12.61 -10.94 14.17
N TYR A 113 12.03 -10.00 13.40
CA TYR A 113 11.67 -10.21 12.01
C TYR A 113 12.20 -9.06 11.15
N ASP A 114 12.75 -9.39 10.00
CA ASP A 114 13.13 -8.39 8.99
C ASP A 114 12.00 -8.18 7.97
N VAL A 115 11.21 -9.23 7.74
CA VAL A 115 10.09 -9.21 6.81
C VAL A 115 8.90 -9.93 7.43
N VAL A 116 7.73 -9.30 7.36
CA VAL A 116 6.47 -9.91 7.78
C VAL A 116 5.50 -9.85 6.63
N GLY A 117 4.91 -10.98 6.27
CA GLY A 117 3.92 -11.06 5.23
C GLY A 117 2.59 -11.55 5.76
N ALA A 118 1.50 -11.03 5.21
CA ALA A 118 0.17 -11.55 5.43
C ALA A 118 -0.16 -12.49 4.29
N ARG A 119 -0.82 -13.59 4.60
CA ARG A 119 -1.33 -14.46 3.55
C ARG A 119 -2.82 -14.61 3.69
N ARG A 120 -3.49 -14.73 2.56
CA ARG A 120 -4.93 -14.94 2.56
C ARG A 120 -5.27 -16.29 3.17
N VAL A 121 -6.16 -16.28 4.14
CA VAL A 121 -6.66 -17.51 4.76
C VAL A 121 -7.86 -17.97 3.94
N THR A 122 -7.73 -19.14 3.32
CA THR A 122 -8.81 -19.75 2.54
C THR A 122 -9.55 -20.84 3.29
N ARG A 123 -9.01 -21.23 4.45
CA ARG A 123 -9.59 -22.29 5.30
C ARG A 123 -9.44 -21.89 6.76
N GLU A 124 -10.34 -22.42 7.58
CA GLU A 124 -10.28 -22.22 9.03
C GLU A 124 -8.98 -22.77 9.61
N GLY A 125 -8.45 -22.09 10.59
CA GLY A 125 -7.27 -22.50 11.34
C GLY A 125 -5.95 -22.20 10.70
N GLU A 126 -5.92 -21.62 9.50
CA GLU A 126 -4.66 -21.21 8.88
C GLU A 126 -4.19 -19.88 9.47
N PRO A 127 -2.87 -19.73 9.71
CA PRO A 127 -2.36 -18.47 10.23
C PRO A 127 -2.47 -17.37 9.19
N ALA A 128 -2.85 -16.17 9.64
CA ALA A 128 -2.99 -15.01 8.77
C ALA A 128 -1.67 -14.27 8.56
N ILE A 129 -0.71 -14.41 9.50
CA ILE A 129 0.55 -13.67 9.47
C ILE A 129 1.71 -14.65 9.63
N ARG A 130 2.78 -14.40 8.86
CA ARG A 130 4.03 -15.15 8.97
C ARG A 130 5.20 -14.28 8.56
N SER A 131 6.36 -14.58 9.06
CA SER A 131 7.60 -13.95 8.63
C SER A 131 8.20 -14.67 7.40
#